data_39c21c801ce35c757bd24c1e1262d7e4
#
_entry.id   39c21c801ce35c757bd24c1e1262d7e4
#
_cell.length_a   1.000
_cell.length_b   1.000
_cell.length_c   1.000
_cell.angle_alpha   90.00
_cell.angle_beta   90.00
_cell.angle_gamma   90.00
#
_symmetry.space_group_name_H-M   'P 1'
#
loop_
_entity.id
_entity.type
_entity.pdbx_description
1 polymer ?
#
loop_
_entity_poly.entity_id
_entity_poly.type
_entity_poly.pdbx_seq_one_letter_code
_entity_poly.pdbx_strand_id
1 'polypeptide(L)'
;IVAMIVVTGSGDQPNARGQALTKGIAAFKSENEKSGSPLFHKLAGRYGTSGCSMGGGGTTYASQADKTLLSSVAMMPWGPVRTGVNVPTLVICGASDGTAPCASHGTPAYAGIPDSVPKMRVEISGGHNGQPSAGGRNSAKYGLAFQKVFLDGDERWLPLLKAAESEETNIK
;
A
#
# COMPACT_ATOMS: atom_id res chain seq x y z
N ILE A 1 -3.08 15.07 -1.41
CA ILE A 1 -3.22 15.16 0.05
C ILE A 1 -2.88 13.81 0.64
N VAL A 2 -2.08 13.79 1.70
CA VAL A 2 -1.75 12.59 2.47
C VAL A 2 -2.37 12.72 3.86
N ALA A 3 -3.05 11.66 4.31
CA ALA A 3 -3.57 11.57 5.66
C ALA A 3 -2.96 10.39 6.40
N MET A 4 -2.55 10.61 7.62
CA MET A 4 -2.12 9.55 8.51
C MET A 4 -3.30 9.12 9.36
N ILE A 5 -3.65 7.85 9.28
CA ILE A 5 -4.72 7.28 10.11
C ILE A 5 -4.13 6.90 11.46
N VAL A 6 -4.65 7.50 12.51
CA VAL A 6 -4.30 7.15 13.88
C VAL A 6 -5.09 5.92 14.30
N VAL A 7 -4.38 4.91 14.78
CA VAL A 7 -4.98 3.68 15.34
C VAL A 7 -5.25 3.86 16.83
N THR A 8 -6.19 3.12 17.40
CA THR A 8 -6.55 3.23 18.81
C THR A 8 -5.48 2.61 19.73
N GLY A 9 -4.70 1.68 19.20
CA GLY A 9 -3.60 1.06 19.94
C GLY A 9 -2.52 0.48 19.04
N SER A 10 -1.31 0.35 19.56
CA SER A 10 -0.18 -0.26 18.84
C SER A 10 -0.46 -1.73 18.48
N GLY A 11 -1.29 -2.43 19.26
CA GLY A 11 -1.71 -3.82 19.06
C GLY A 11 -2.85 -4.02 18.07
N ASP A 12 -3.40 -2.94 17.49
CA ASP A 12 -4.51 -3.05 16.53
C ASP A 12 -4.12 -3.93 15.34
N GLN A 13 -4.88 -4.99 15.15
CA GLN A 13 -4.63 -6.00 14.11
C GLN A 13 -4.91 -5.44 12.70
N PRO A 14 -4.40 -6.08 11.63
CA PRO A 14 -4.55 -5.59 10.26
C PRO A 14 -5.99 -5.31 9.83
N ASN A 15 -6.96 -6.10 10.28
CA ASN A 15 -8.37 -5.86 9.97
C ASN A 15 -8.89 -4.53 10.57
N ALA A 16 -8.54 -4.23 11.81
CA ALA A 16 -8.92 -2.97 12.45
C ALA A 16 -8.26 -1.77 11.75
N ARG A 17 -6.99 -1.91 11.36
CA ARG A 17 -6.26 -0.88 10.59
C ARG A 17 -6.86 -0.68 9.20
N GLY A 18 -7.25 -1.75 8.53
CA GLY A 18 -7.92 -1.68 7.23
C GLY A 18 -9.29 -1.01 7.33
N GLN A 19 -10.07 -1.32 8.37
CA GLN A 19 -11.33 -0.62 8.64
C GLN A 19 -11.11 0.87 8.93
N ALA A 20 -10.06 1.23 9.65
CA ALA A 20 -9.71 2.63 9.91
C ALA A 20 -9.35 3.37 8.61
N LEU A 21 -8.60 2.71 7.70
CA LEU A 21 -8.29 3.26 6.37
C LEU A 21 -9.57 3.51 5.55
N THR A 22 -10.46 2.54 5.47
CA THR A 22 -11.72 2.70 4.71
C THR A 22 -12.62 3.77 5.30
N LYS A 23 -12.72 3.87 6.64
CA LYS A 23 -13.44 4.95 7.31
C LYS A 23 -12.80 6.32 7.05
N GLY A 24 -11.47 6.41 7.06
CA GLY A 24 -10.75 7.63 6.73
C GLY A 24 -11.04 8.11 5.31
N ILE A 25 -11.04 7.20 4.33
CA ILE A 25 -11.40 7.52 2.95
C ILE A 25 -12.86 7.98 2.84
N ALA A 26 -13.79 7.33 3.53
CA ALA A 26 -15.19 7.75 3.57
C ALA A 26 -15.34 9.15 4.16
N ALA A 27 -14.60 9.47 5.22
CA ALA A 27 -14.58 10.80 5.81
C ALA A 27 -14.05 11.87 4.82
N PHE A 28 -12.97 11.57 4.08
CA PHE A 28 -12.46 12.46 3.04
C PHE A 28 -13.48 12.70 1.93
N LYS A 29 -14.15 11.65 1.46
CA LYS A 29 -15.24 11.77 0.48
C LYS A 29 -16.34 12.69 1.00
N SER A 30 -16.77 12.51 2.25
CA SER A 30 -17.79 13.34 2.89
C SER A 30 -17.35 14.80 3.04
N GLU A 31 -16.13 15.04 3.50
CA GLU A 31 -15.59 16.41 3.65
C GLU A 31 -15.43 17.13 2.30
N ASN A 32 -15.19 16.39 1.21
CA ASN A 32 -15.12 16.97 -0.13
C ASN A 32 -16.48 17.50 -0.62
N GLU A 33 -17.57 16.92 -0.15
CA GLU A 33 -18.94 17.35 -0.51
C GLU A 33 -19.55 18.36 0.50
N LYS A 34 -18.87 18.59 1.62
CA LYS A 34 -19.38 19.43 2.70
C LYS A 34 -19.02 20.89 2.50
N SER A 35 -20.03 21.74 2.26
CA SER A 35 -19.85 23.19 2.21
C SER A 35 -19.26 23.72 3.52
N GLY A 36 -18.20 24.53 3.40
CA GLY A 36 -17.45 25.06 4.54
C GLY A 36 -16.29 24.19 5.02
N SER A 37 -16.14 22.95 4.53
CA SER A 37 -14.95 22.16 4.75
C SER A 37 -13.74 22.75 4.00
N PRO A 38 -12.53 22.74 4.60
CA PRO A 38 -11.30 23.08 3.88
C PRO A 38 -11.06 22.21 2.65
N LEU A 39 -11.68 21.01 2.57
CA LEU A 39 -11.56 20.06 1.49
C LEU A 39 -12.69 20.16 0.45
N PHE A 40 -13.64 21.06 0.64
CA PHE A 40 -14.79 21.17 -0.25
C PHE A 40 -14.37 21.34 -1.71
N HIS A 41 -14.76 20.39 -2.55
CA HIS A 41 -14.44 20.27 -3.98
C HIS A 41 -12.92 20.36 -4.31
N LYS A 42 -12.04 19.94 -3.38
CA LYS A 42 -10.60 19.98 -3.59
C LYS A 42 -9.96 18.60 -3.79
N LEU A 43 -10.71 17.54 -3.59
CA LEU A 43 -10.22 16.17 -3.80
C LEU A 43 -10.60 15.70 -5.20
N ALA A 44 -9.64 15.09 -5.88
CA ALA A 44 -9.83 14.59 -7.26
C ALA A 44 -10.66 13.29 -7.33
N GLY A 45 -11.21 12.80 -6.23
CA GLY A 45 -11.95 11.54 -6.18
C GLY A 45 -11.09 10.29 -6.35
N ARG A 46 -9.78 10.41 -6.28
CA ARG A 46 -8.79 9.34 -6.48
C ARG A 46 -8.16 9.00 -5.14
N TYR A 47 -8.30 7.76 -4.70
CA TYR A 47 -7.83 7.33 -3.39
C TYR A 47 -6.95 6.09 -3.49
N GLY A 48 -5.90 6.07 -2.68
CA GLY A 48 -5.01 4.93 -2.51
C GLY A 48 -4.65 4.78 -1.04
N THR A 49 -4.11 3.62 -0.69
CA THR A 49 -3.69 3.32 0.67
C THR A 49 -2.22 2.92 0.72
N SER A 50 -1.58 3.19 1.85
CA SER A 50 -0.22 2.75 2.15
C SER A 50 -0.09 2.42 3.62
N GLY A 51 0.72 1.44 3.96
CA GLY A 51 0.96 1.06 5.34
C GLY A 51 2.14 0.13 5.51
N CYS A 52 2.70 0.11 6.74
CA CYS A 52 3.83 -0.75 7.09
C CYS A 52 3.43 -1.75 8.17
N SER A 53 4.02 -2.94 8.17
CA SER A 53 3.80 -3.99 9.16
C SER A 53 2.31 -4.39 9.24
N MET A 54 1.69 -4.34 10.40
CA MET A 54 0.24 -4.50 10.55
C MET A 54 -0.56 -3.49 9.74
N GLY A 55 0.01 -2.28 9.46
CA GLY A 55 -0.57 -1.31 8.54
C GLY A 55 -0.49 -1.76 7.08
N GLY A 56 0.57 -2.48 6.69
CA GLY A 56 0.69 -3.12 5.38
C GLY A 56 -0.37 -4.21 5.18
N GLY A 57 -0.60 -5.04 6.20
CA GLY A 57 -1.73 -5.98 6.21
C GLY A 57 -3.08 -5.26 6.20
N GLY A 58 -3.20 -4.10 6.88
CA GLY A 58 -4.39 -3.26 6.86
C GLY A 58 -4.69 -2.68 5.47
N THR A 59 -3.64 -2.30 4.74
CA THR A 59 -3.75 -1.82 3.36
C THR A 59 -4.32 -2.88 2.42
N THR A 60 -3.86 -4.13 2.51
CA THR A 60 -4.43 -5.23 1.72
C THR A 60 -5.88 -5.55 2.13
N TYR A 61 -6.21 -5.40 3.41
CA TYR A 61 -7.59 -5.52 3.89
C TYR A 61 -8.48 -4.42 3.29
N ALA A 62 -8.04 -3.16 3.32
CA ALA A 62 -8.78 -2.06 2.73
C ALA A 62 -9.02 -2.26 1.23
N SER A 63 -8.00 -2.76 0.51
CA SER A 63 -8.06 -3.05 -0.93
C SER A 63 -8.98 -4.21 -1.29
N GLN A 64 -9.17 -5.17 -0.38
CA GLN A 64 -10.17 -6.22 -0.53
C GLN A 64 -11.59 -5.66 -0.32
N ALA A 65 -11.75 -4.75 0.66
CA ALA A 65 -13.04 -4.22 1.07
C ALA A 65 -13.55 -3.10 0.15
N ASP A 66 -12.66 -2.24 -0.37
CA ASP A 66 -13.02 -1.10 -1.23
C ASP A 66 -12.32 -1.20 -2.59
N LYS A 67 -13.07 -1.67 -3.59
CA LYS A 67 -12.63 -1.83 -4.98
C LYS A 67 -12.52 -0.50 -5.74
N THR A 68 -12.91 0.61 -5.15
CA THR A 68 -12.81 1.95 -5.75
C THR A 68 -11.45 2.59 -5.52
N LEU A 69 -10.59 1.97 -4.71
CA LEU A 69 -9.21 2.37 -4.54
C LEU A 69 -8.42 2.16 -5.83
N LEU A 70 -7.53 3.08 -6.13
CA LEU A 70 -6.72 3.06 -7.35
C LEU A 70 -5.32 2.49 -7.13
N SER A 71 -4.83 2.48 -5.89
CA SER A 71 -3.55 1.88 -5.57
C SER A 71 -3.43 1.46 -4.10
N SER A 72 -2.58 0.49 -3.85
CA SER A 72 -2.27 -0.05 -2.54
C SER A 72 -0.77 -0.30 -2.42
N VAL A 73 -0.14 0.20 -1.36
CA VAL A 73 1.29 -0.04 -1.08
C VAL A 73 1.43 -0.69 0.29
N ALA A 74 1.71 -1.99 0.29
CA ALA A 74 1.88 -2.81 1.48
C ALA A 74 3.38 -3.01 1.77
N MET A 75 3.91 -2.25 2.72
CA MET A 75 5.32 -2.33 3.13
C MET A 75 5.46 -3.31 4.29
N MET A 76 6.38 -4.27 4.17
CA MET A 76 6.65 -5.32 5.17
C MET A 76 5.33 -5.84 5.78
N PRO A 77 4.36 -6.25 4.94
CA PRO A 77 3.01 -6.56 5.41
C PRO A 77 3.05 -7.67 6.44
N TRP A 78 2.38 -7.46 7.57
CA TRP A 78 2.20 -8.47 8.60
C TRP A 78 0.72 -8.81 8.74
N GLY A 79 0.41 -10.09 8.87
CA GLY A 79 -0.94 -10.58 9.10
C GLY A 79 -1.36 -11.67 8.11
N PRO A 80 -2.61 -12.11 8.17
CA PRO A 80 -3.11 -13.16 7.28
C PRO A 80 -3.15 -12.70 5.83
N VAL A 81 -2.86 -13.64 4.93
CA VAL A 81 -2.97 -13.43 3.48
C VAL A 81 -4.40 -13.05 3.12
N ARG A 82 -4.54 -12.05 2.26
CA ARG A 82 -5.83 -11.63 1.70
C ARG A 82 -5.96 -12.10 0.26
N THR A 83 -7.00 -12.85 0.00
CA THR A 83 -7.43 -13.20 -1.35
C THR A 83 -8.52 -12.23 -1.82
N GLY A 84 -8.67 -12.07 -3.14
CA GLY A 84 -9.70 -11.18 -3.68
C GLY A 84 -9.39 -9.68 -3.55
N VAL A 85 -8.14 -9.32 -3.37
CA VAL A 85 -7.65 -7.95 -3.56
C VAL A 85 -7.84 -7.57 -5.03
N ASN A 86 -8.56 -6.48 -5.30
CA ASN A 86 -8.91 -6.05 -6.67
C ASN A 86 -8.34 -4.66 -7.02
N VAL A 87 -7.32 -4.24 -6.31
CA VAL A 87 -6.69 -2.92 -6.46
C VAL A 87 -5.22 -3.14 -6.85
N PRO A 88 -4.68 -2.38 -7.80
CA PRO A 88 -3.25 -2.40 -8.10
C PRO A 88 -2.43 -2.34 -6.81
N THR A 89 -1.58 -3.33 -6.57
CA THR A 89 -0.91 -3.49 -5.28
C THR A 89 0.58 -3.74 -5.42
N LEU A 90 1.36 -2.90 -4.73
CA LEU A 90 2.79 -3.10 -4.50
C LEU A 90 3.01 -3.72 -3.12
N VAL A 91 3.74 -4.83 -3.08
CA VAL A 91 4.26 -5.44 -1.85
C VAL A 91 5.75 -5.18 -1.75
N ILE A 92 6.19 -4.55 -0.68
CA ILE A 92 7.62 -4.33 -0.39
C ILE A 92 8.02 -5.17 0.80
N CYS A 93 9.09 -5.95 0.67
CA CYS A 93 9.67 -6.73 1.78
C CYS A 93 11.08 -6.24 2.12
N GLY A 94 11.52 -6.52 3.34
CA GLY A 94 12.92 -6.37 3.74
C GLY A 94 13.66 -7.70 3.69
N ALA A 95 14.82 -7.74 3.03
CA ALA A 95 15.63 -8.95 2.89
C ALA A 95 16.14 -9.51 4.24
N SER A 96 16.27 -8.65 5.25
CA SER A 96 16.69 -9.02 6.60
C SER A 96 15.58 -8.78 7.63
N ASP A 97 14.31 -8.86 7.20
CA ASP A 97 13.17 -8.64 8.08
C ASP A 97 12.92 -9.88 8.96
N GLY A 98 13.27 -9.76 10.24
CA GLY A 98 13.04 -10.83 11.23
C GLY A 98 11.63 -10.82 11.85
N THR A 99 10.84 -9.77 11.62
CA THR A 99 9.48 -9.62 12.16
C THR A 99 8.41 -10.08 11.17
N ALA A 100 8.54 -9.65 9.92
CA ALA A 100 7.68 -10.06 8.81
C ALA A 100 8.54 -10.52 7.62
N PRO A 101 9.24 -11.66 7.73
CA PRO A 101 10.12 -12.15 6.68
C PRO A 101 9.38 -12.24 5.34
N CYS A 102 10.05 -11.87 4.25
CA CYS A 102 9.44 -11.85 2.92
C CYS A 102 8.85 -13.20 2.54
N ALA A 103 9.55 -14.31 2.83
CA ALA A 103 9.10 -15.66 2.52
C ALA A 103 7.77 -16.05 3.19
N SER A 104 7.53 -15.61 4.43
CA SER A 104 6.32 -15.98 5.21
C SER A 104 5.23 -14.94 5.20
N HIS A 105 5.50 -13.71 4.77
CA HIS A 105 4.53 -12.61 4.77
C HIS A 105 4.39 -11.93 3.41
N GLY A 106 5.47 -11.38 2.86
CA GLY A 106 5.42 -10.62 1.60
C GLY A 106 5.09 -11.48 0.39
N THR A 107 5.79 -12.63 0.23
CA THR A 107 5.54 -13.55 -0.88
C THR A 107 4.12 -14.11 -0.85
N PRO A 108 3.59 -14.61 0.29
CA PRO A 108 2.19 -15.02 0.36
C PRO A 108 1.19 -13.88 0.13
N ALA A 109 1.49 -12.66 0.62
CA ALA A 109 0.63 -11.50 0.37
C ALA A 109 0.55 -11.18 -1.13
N TYR A 110 1.67 -11.21 -1.84
CA TYR A 110 1.72 -11.05 -3.30
C TYR A 110 0.98 -12.16 -4.05
N ALA A 111 1.20 -13.42 -3.66
CA ALA A 111 0.55 -14.58 -4.27
C ALA A 111 -0.98 -14.58 -4.09
N GLY A 112 -1.48 -14.00 -2.99
CA GLY A 112 -2.91 -13.84 -2.72
C GLY A 112 -3.62 -12.82 -3.62
N ILE A 113 -2.89 -11.96 -4.33
CA ILE A 113 -3.45 -11.00 -5.28
C ILE A 113 -3.67 -11.70 -6.61
N PRO A 114 -4.87 -11.64 -7.22
CA PRO A 114 -5.15 -12.26 -8.51
C PRO A 114 -4.23 -11.75 -9.63
N ASP A 115 -3.85 -12.61 -10.57
CA ASP A 115 -3.00 -12.24 -11.72
C ASP A 115 -3.68 -11.26 -12.69
N SER A 116 -4.99 -11.15 -12.62
CA SER A 116 -5.77 -10.15 -13.38
C SER A 116 -5.62 -8.72 -12.83
N VAL A 117 -5.04 -8.57 -11.63
CA VAL A 117 -4.80 -7.27 -10.98
C VAL A 117 -3.34 -6.89 -11.19
N PRO A 118 -3.03 -5.65 -11.58
CA PRO A 118 -1.65 -5.17 -11.61
C PRO A 118 -1.00 -5.33 -10.23
N LYS A 119 0.07 -6.08 -10.16
CA LYS A 119 0.76 -6.36 -8.91
C LYS A 119 2.26 -6.40 -9.08
N MET A 120 2.97 -6.02 -8.04
CA MET A 120 4.43 -6.03 -8.00
C MET A 120 4.90 -6.41 -6.60
N ARG A 121 5.97 -7.21 -6.50
CA ARG A 121 6.71 -7.45 -5.27
C ARG A 121 8.16 -7.02 -5.43
N VAL A 122 8.65 -6.25 -4.49
CA VAL A 122 10.05 -5.82 -4.44
C VAL A 122 10.65 -6.23 -3.11
N GLU A 123 11.80 -6.88 -3.15
CA GLU A 123 12.60 -7.15 -1.97
C GLU A 123 13.75 -6.13 -1.89
N ILE A 124 13.78 -5.34 -0.81
CA ILE A 124 14.78 -4.31 -0.59
C ILE A 124 15.74 -4.71 0.52
N SER A 125 16.96 -4.19 0.48
CA SER A 125 17.91 -4.36 1.59
C SER A 125 17.38 -3.75 2.88
N GLY A 126 17.61 -4.39 4.03
CA GLY A 126 17.23 -3.90 5.34
C GLY A 126 16.19 -4.76 6.05
N GLY A 127 15.86 -4.35 7.28
CA GLY A 127 14.94 -5.05 8.18
C GLY A 127 13.52 -4.51 8.14
N HIS A 128 12.76 -4.83 9.20
CA HIS A 128 11.31 -4.61 9.27
C HIS A 128 10.84 -3.18 9.03
N ASN A 129 11.48 -2.19 9.50
CA ASN A 129 10.98 -0.80 9.39
C ASN A 129 11.69 0.00 8.28
N GLY A 130 12.31 -0.69 7.33
CA GLY A 130 13.07 -0.01 6.26
C GLY A 130 14.04 1.01 6.86
N GLN A 131 14.69 0.65 8.00
CA GLN A 131 15.59 1.50 8.76
C GLN A 131 16.41 2.45 7.88
N PRO A 132 16.89 3.61 8.34
CA PRO A 132 17.46 4.71 7.54
C PRO A 132 18.69 4.34 6.68
N SER A 133 19.04 3.08 6.62
CA SER A 133 19.86 2.45 5.59
C SER A 133 19.25 2.66 4.19
N ALA A 134 19.98 2.33 3.16
CA ALA A 134 19.54 2.42 1.76
C ALA A 134 18.13 1.84 1.49
N GLY A 135 17.69 0.84 2.29
CA GLY A 135 16.39 0.22 2.19
C GLY A 135 15.19 1.14 2.43
N GLY A 136 15.26 2.06 3.39
CA GLY A 136 14.15 3.00 3.65
C GLY A 136 13.91 3.96 2.48
N ARG A 137 14.98 4.40 1.82
CA ARG A 137 14.88 5.22 0.59
C ARG A 137 14.27 4.44 -0.56
N ASN A 138 14.58 3.16 -0.68
CA ASN A 138 14.01 2.30 -1.73
C ASN A 138 12.53 2.04 -1.51
N SER A 139 12.06 1.86 -0.27
CA SER A 139 10.62 1.76 0.03
C SER A 139 9.87 3.01 -0.42
N ALA A 140 10.39 4.20 -0.10
CA ALA A 140 9.80 5.46 -0.50
C ALA A 140 9.83 5.64 -2.04
N LYS A 141 10.94 5.28 -2.68
CA LYS A 141 11.14 5.36 -4.13
C LYS A 141 10.08 4.53 -4.87
N TYR A 142 10.00 3.24 -4.56
CA TYR A 142 9.07 2.34 -5.25
C TYR A 142 7.61 2.62 -4.86
N GLY A 143 7.35 2.91 -3.58
CA GLY A 143 6.02 3.27 -3.11
C GLY A 143 5.49 4.54 -3.79
N LEU A 144 6.32 5.59 -3.89
CA LEU A 144 5.94 6.82 -4.60
C LEU A 144 5.73 6.57 -6.09
N ALA A 145 6.65 5.87 -6.76
CA ALA A 145 6.52 5.57 -8.19
C ALA A 145 5.23 4.80 -8.47
N PHE A 146 4.90 3.80 -7.65
CA PHE A 146 3.67 3.04 -7.78
C PHE A 146 2.42 3.91 -7.59
N GLN A 147 2.41 4.78 -6.59
CA GLN A 147 1.33 5.74 -6.39
C GLN A 147 1.21 6.71 -7.57
N LYS A 148 2.33 7.19 -8.12
CA LYS A 148 2.30 8.06 -9.31
C LYS A 148 1.68 7.38 -10.51
N VAL A 149 2.02 6.13 -10.77
CA VAL A 149 1.45 5.38 -11.90
C VAL A 149 -0.04 5.10 -11.68
N PHE A 150 -0.41 4.47 -10.58
CA PHE A 150 -1.77 3.94 -10.40
C PHE A 150 -2.74 4.94 -9.77
N LEU A 151 -2.28 5.82 -8.88
CA LEU A 151 -3.13 6.83 -8.26
C LEU A 151 -3.21 8.10 -9.11
N ASP A 152 -2.09 8.59 -9.65
CA ASP A 152 -2.07 9.83 -10.45
C ASP A 152 -2.26 9.58 -11.96
N GLY A 153 -2.04 8.36 -12.44
CA GLY A 153 -2.05 8.02 -13.87
C GLY A 153 -0.81 8.54 -14.60
N ASP A 154 0.28 8.77 -13.89
CA ASP A 154 1.53 9.30 -14.43
C ASP A 154 2.48 8.18 -14.86
N GLU A 155 2.36 7.74 -16.11
CA GLU A 155 3.15 6.63 -16.66
C GLU A 155 4.65 6.94 -16.81
N ARG A 156 5.09 8.19 -16.65
CA ARG A 156 6.51 8.55 -16.66
C ARG A 156 7.31 7.84 -15.57
N TRP A 157 6.63 7.31 -14.55
CA TRP A 157 7.23 6.56 -13.46
C TRP A 157 7.33 5.05 -13.71
N LEU A 158 6.69 4.52 -14.75
CA LEU A 158 6.76 3.09 -15.11
C LEU A 158 8.20 2.57 -15.30
N PRO A 159 9.11 3.29 -15.98
CA PRO A 159 10.48 2.81 -16.14
C PRO A 159 11.19 2.55 -14.82
N LEU A 160 10.87 3.32 -13.76
CA LEU A 160 11.45 3.12 -12.44
C LEU A 160 10.96 1.82 -11.77
N LEU A 161 9.70 1.47 -11.97
CA LEU A 161 9.13 0.21 -11.47
C LEU A 161 9.71 -0.98 -12.26
N LYS A 162 9.83 -0.86 -13.58
CA LYS A 162 10.37 -1.91 -14.45
C LYS A 162 11.88 -2.14 -14.29
N ALA A 163 12.60 -1.17 -13.76
CA ALA A 163 14.04 -1.26 -13.49
C ALA A 163 14.37 -1.74 -12.07
N ALA A 164 13.38 -2.09 -11.26
CA ALA A 164 13.61 -2.59 -9.91
C ALA A 164 14.28 -3.97 -9.96
N GLU A 165 15.37 -4.13 -9.24
CA GLU A 165 16.01 -5.43 -9.03
C GLU A 165 15.18 -6.28 -8.05
N SER A 166 15.26 -7.60 -8.14
CA SER A 166 14.56 -8.55 -7.26
C SER A 166 13.02 -8.36 -7.26
N GLU A 167 12.44 -8.17 -8.43
CA GLU A 167 11.01 -7.94 -8.58
C GLU A 167 10.26 -9.15 -9.14
N GLU A 168 9.04 -9.32 -8.67
CA GLU A 168 8.01 -10.10 -9.33
C GLU A 168 6.88 -9.15 -9.74
N THR A 169 6.50 -9.14 -11.01
CA THR A 169 5.49 -8.20 -11.50
C THR A 169 4.73 -8.71 -12.71
N ASN A 170 3.47 -8.31 -12.82
CA ASN A 170 2.66 -8.42 -14.03
C ASN A 170 2.36 -7.05 -14.66
N ILE A 171 3.02 -5.99 -14.20
CA ILE A 171 2.89 -4.64 -14.77
C ILE A 171 3.60 -4.61 -16.13
N LYS A 172 2.85 -4.32 -17.18
CA LYS A 172 3.33 -4.26 -18.57
C LYS A 172 3.71 -2.85 -18.98
#